data_96b014f8e63dcc02915ec3f85b3ec56e
#
_entry.id   96b014f8e63dcc02915ec3f85b3ec56e
#
_cell.length_a   1.000
_cell.length_b   1.000
_cell.length_c   1.000
_cell.angle_alpha   90.00
_cell.angle_beta   90.00
_cell.angle_gamma   90.00
#
_symmetry.space_group_name_H-M   'P 1'
#
loop_
_entity.id
_entity.type
_entity.pdbx_description
1 polymer ?
#
loop_
_entity_poly.entity_id
_entity_poly.type
_entity_poly.pdbx_seq_one_letter_code
_entity_poly.pdbx_strand_id
1 'polypeptide(L)'
;MLPFRLIDRVKFILERQLVKGAGFQLLVVGVFIGLISLIGGLLVVPQGGDFEDPGSAIWWAFLRLTDPGYLGDDVGTWQRFVSTLLTISGYVVFMGTLVAILTRWLIAKMADLERGLTPVTLKNHVVVLGWTSQTLPLLSELLGSSGRVRRFLEKHDAQKLNLVVLSEEASAAQVHELRTEPGIGRRARQIILRSGSAIQPDALHRVACLDAAAVIVPSAAHEAGSL
;
A
#
# COMPACT_ATOMS: atom_id res chain seq x y z
N MET A 1 9.29 -33.22 26.84
CA MET A 1 8.57 -31.89 26.87
C MET A 1 9.31 -30.71 26.22
N LEU A 2 10.43 -30.92 25.54
CA LEU A 2 11.22 -29.86 24.86
C LEU A 2 10.78 -29.43 23.43
N PRO A 3 10.18 -30.26 22.59
CA PRO A 3 9.89 -29.85 21.19
C PRO A 3 8.79 -28.80 21.06
N PHE A 4 7.77 -28.82 21.93
CA PHE A 4 6.66 -27.87 21.85
C PHE A 4 7.07 -26.40 22.12
N ARG A 5 7.98 -26.17 23.06
CA ARG A 5 8.48 -24.81 23.35
C ARG A 5 9.34 -24.21 22.25
N LEU A 6 10.02 -25.04 21.47
CA LEU A 6 10.81 -24.59 20.30
C LEU A 6 9.88 -24.17 19.15
N ILE A 7 8.87 -24.99 18.86
CA ILE A 7 7.86 -24.69 17.83
C ILE A 7 7.10 -23.39 18.16
N ASP A 8 6.71 -23.21 19.41
CA ASP A 8 6.00 -22.01 19.84
C ASP A 8 6.89 -20.77 19.77
N ARG A 9 8.17 -20.87 20.08
CA ARG A 9 9.15 -19.78 19.90
C ARG A 9 9.35 -19.43 18.44
N VAL A 10 9.47 -20.42 17.58
CA VAL A 10 9.62 -20.20 16.13
C VAL A 10 8.36 -19.57 15.55
N LYS A 11 7.17 -20.04 15.94
CA LYS A 11 5.90 -19.42 15.55
C LYS A 11 5.82 -17.97 15.99
N PHE A 12 6.11 -17.67 17.25
CA PHE A 12 6.08 -16.32 17.78
C PHE A 12 7.06 -15.38 17.09
N ILE A 13 8.28 -15.85 16.79
CA ILE A 13 9.27 -15.08 16.05
C ILE A 13 8.78 -14.83 14.61
N LEU A 14 8.25 -15.86 13.94
CA LEU A 14 7.69 -15.74 12.61
C LEU A 14 6.51 -14.76 12.57
N GLU A 15 5.55 -14.88 13.48
CA GLU A 15 4.41 -13.96 13.57
C GLU A 15 4.86 -12.51 13.75
N ARG A 16 5.77 -12.28 14.70
CA ARG A 16 6.31 -10.94 14.96
C ARG A 16 7.08 -10.36 13.76
N GLN A 17 7.73 -11.20 12.99
CA GLN A 17 8.53 -10.78 11.85
C GLN A 17 7.69 -10.62 10.58
N LEU A 18 6.66 -11.45 10.38
CA LEU A 18 5.73 -11.34 9.24
C LEU A 18 4.92 -10.03 9.25
N VAL A 19 4.75 -9.42 10.42
CA VAL A 19 4.12 -8.10 10.57
C VAL A 19 5.02 -6.96 10.07
N LYS A 20 6.34 -7.17 9.89
CA LYS A 20 7.30 -6.13 9.49
C LYS A 20 7.19 -5.64 8.04
N GLY A 21 6.32 -6.24 7.23
CA GLY A 21 6.05 -5.81 5.87
C GLY A 21 6.54 -6.75 4.78
N ALA A 22 6.22 -6.41 3.52
CA ALA A 22 6.45 -7.25 2.34
C ALA A 22 7.93 -7.64 2.14
N GLY A 23 8.87 -6.73 2.45
CA GLY A 23 10.31 -7.01 2.29
C GLY A 23 10.80 -8.17 3.16
N PHE A 24 10.34 -8.25 4.41
CA PHE A 24 10.68 -9.37 5.28
C PHE A 24 10.02 -10.68 4.84
N GLN A 25 8.76 -10.61 4.37
CA GLN A 25 8.07 -11.77 3.83
C GLN A 25 8.81 -12.36 2.61
N LEU A 26 9.29 -11.50 1.70
CA LEU A 26 10.11 -11.92 0.56
C LEU A 26 11.44 -12.54 0.98
N LEU A 27 12.09 -12.00 2.02
CA LEU A 27 13.31 -12.59 2.56
C LEU A 27 13.06 -14.00 3.10
N VAL A 28 11.97 -14.21 3.85
CA VAL A 28 11.60 -15.53 4.39
C VAL A 28 11.35 -16.54 3.24
N VAL A 29 10.65 -16.10 2.19
CA VAL A 29 10.42 -16.92 0.99
C VAL A 29 11.74 -17.26 0.30
N GLY A 30 12.64 -16.28 0.16
CA GLY A 30 13.98 -16.49 -0.42
C GLY A 30 14.81 -17.51 0.36
N VAL A 31 14.82 -17.43 1.70
CA VAL A 31 15.49 -18.41 2.57
C VAL A 31 14.87 -19.80 2.40
N PHE A 32 13.54 -19.88 2.33
CA PHE A 32 12.84 -21.16 2.15
C PHE A 32 13.15 -21.80 0.80
N ILE A 33 13.17 -21.00 -0.28
CA ILE A 33 13.59 -21.45 -1.62
C ILE A 33 15.05 -21.95 -1.60
N GLY A 34 15.95 -21.19 -0.96
CA GLY A 34 17.35 -21.59 -0.81
C GLY A 34 17.51 -22.93 -0.10
N LEU A 35 16.74 -23.17 0.98
CA LEU A 35 16.74 -24.44 1.69
C LEU A 35 16.22 -25.60 0.82
N ILE A 36 15.12 -25.41 0.08
CA ILE A 36 14.59 -26.42 -0.83
C ILE A 36 15.59 -26.70 -1.96
N SER A 37 16.24 -25.67 -2.51
CA SER A 37 17.27 -25.81 -3.54
C SER A 37 18.46 -26.61 -3.03
N LEU A 38 18.91 -26.31 -1.81
CA LEU A 38 20.01 -27.06 -1.16
C LEU A 38 19.66 -28.55 -1.01
N ILE A 39 18.49 -28.85 -0.45
CA ILE A 39 18.02 -30.21 -0.26
C ILE A 39 17.85 -30.93 -1.62
N GLY A 40 17.18 -30.29 -2.57
CA GLY A 40 16.93 -30.86 -3.90
C GLY A 40 18.20 -31.11 -4.68
N GLY A 41 19.16 -30.18 -4.64
CA GLY A 41 20.46 -30.35 -5.25
C GLY A 41 21.25 -31.53 -4.63
N LEU A 42 21.32 -31.58 -3.30
CA LEU A 42 22.02 -32.66 -2.59
C LEU A 42 21.39 -34.06 -2.81
N LEU A 43 20.09 -34.14 -3.08
CA LEU A 43 19.42 -35.43 -3.38
C LEU A 43 19.79 -35.99 -4.76
N VAL A 44 20.25 -35.16 -5.68
CA VAL A 44 20.58 -35.57 -7.05
C VAL A 44 22.06 -35.91 -7.19
N VAL A 45 22.97 -35.30 -6.44
CA VAL A 45 24.42 -35.52 -6.49
C VAL A 45 24.82 -37.01 -6.35
N PRO A 46 24.29 -37.81 -5.39
CA PRO A 46 24.74 -39.19 -5.17
C PRO A 46 24.39 -40.15 -6.29
N GLN A 47 23.50 -39.79 -7.19
CA GLN A 47 23.00 -40.67 -8.25
C GLN A 47 23.80 -40.61 -9.57
N GLY A 48 24.96 -39.91 -9.57
CA GLY A 48 25.83 -39.83 -10.74
C GLY A 48 25.25 -38.98 -11.87
N GLY A 49 24.48 -37.95 -11.55
CA GLY A 49 24.05 -36.95 -12.53
C GLY A 49 25.24 -36.19 -13.13
N ASP A 50 25.02 -35.53 -14.29
CA ASP A 50 26.03 -34.76 -15.05
C ASP A 50 26.53 -33.48 -14.33
N PHE A 51 26.48 -33.45 -13.00
CA PHE A 51 26.93 -32.31 -12.22
C PHE A 51 28.41 -32.46 -11.83
N GLU A 52 29.24 -31.52 -12.28
CA GLU A 52 30.67 -31.50 -11.98
C GLU A 52 30.94 -31.27 -10.49
N ASP A 53 30.02 -30.54 -9.80
CA ASP A 53 30.15 -30.20 -8.37
C ASP A 53 28.78 -30.05 -7.69
N PRO A 54 28.69 -30.13 -6.35
CA PRO A 54 27.45 -29.92 -5.61
C PRO A 54 26.81 -28.54 -5.82
N GLY A 55 27.63 -27.50 -6.10
CA GLY A 55 27.15 -26.19 -6.36
C GLY A 55 26.30 -26.09 -7.62
N SER A 56 26.72 -26.78 -8.69
CA SER A 56 25.97 -26.90 -9.95
C SER A 56 24.62 -27.58 -9.76
N ALA A 57 24.57 -28.62 -8.93
CA ALA A 57 23.33 -29.33 -8.60
C ALA A 57 22.36 -28.46 -7.78
N ILE A 58 22.85 -27.68 -6.81
CA ILE A 58 22.06 -26.73 -6.04
C ILE A 58 21.52 -25.59 -6.94
N TRP A 59 22.37 -25.10 -7.84
CA TRP A 59 21.96 -24.07 -8.82
C TRP A 59 20.89 -24.62 -9.78
N TRP A 60 21.04 -25.83 -10.27
CA TRP A 60 20.03 -26.50 -11.07
C TRP A 60 18.69 -26.61 -10.31
N ALA A 61 18.72 -27.03 -9.03
CA ALA A 61 17.52 -27.14 -8.21
C ALA A 61 16.86 -25.76 -7.97
N PHE A 62 17.68 -24.70 -7.80
CA PHE A 62 17.18 -23.33 -7.70
C PHE A 62 16.47 -22.87 -8.97
N LEU A 63 17.03 -23.15 -10.13
CA LEU A 63 16.39 -22.82 -11.42
C LEU A 63 15.05 -23.54 -11.59
N ARG A 64 14.96 -24.82 -11.19
CA ARG A 64 13.70 -25.58 -11.24
C ARG A 64 12.61 -25.01 -10.36
N LEU A 65 12.97 -24.39 -9.24
CA LEU A 65 12.02 -23.74 -8.35
C LEU A 65 11.58 -22.36 -8.82
N THR A 66 12.46 -21.61 -9.47
CA THR A 66 12.24 -20.19 -9.79
C THR A 66 11.89 -19.94 -11.25
N ASP A 67 12.38 -20.78 -12.17
CA ASP A 67 12.11 -20.71 -13.60
C ASP A 67 11.39 -21.96 -14.11
N PRO A 68 10.06 -21.96 -14.13
CA PRO A 68 9.27 -23.09 -14.62
C PRO A 68 9.39 -23.34 -16.12
N GLY A 69 9.99 -22.42 -16.87
CA GLY A 69 10.25 -22.55 -18.30
C GLY A 69 11.51 -23.39 -18.62
N TYR A 70 12.36 -23.62 -17.63
CA TYR A 70 13.58 -24.44 -17.78
C TYR A 70 13.23 -25.93 -17.75
N LEU A 71 12.79 -26.44 -18.88
CA LEU A 71 12.38 -27.84 -19.07
C LEU A 71 13.31 -28.49 -20.10
N GLY A 72 13.84 -29.70 -19.79
CA GLY A 72 14.32 -30.57 -20.84
C GLY A 72 15.69 -31.25 -20.68
N ASP A 73 16.56 -30.78 -19.79
CA ASP A 73 17.92 -31.28 -19.66
C ASP A 73 18.09 -32.39 -18.59
N ASP A 74 16.96 -32.91 -18.09
CA ASP A 74 17.01 -33.94 -17.04
C ASP A 74 17.30 -35.30 -17.60
N VAL A 75 18.41 -35.92 -17.15
CA VAL A 75 18.87 -37.26 -17.56
C VAL A 75 18.53 -38.26 -16.48
N GLY A 76 17.84 -39.33 -16.86
CA GLY A 76 17.50 -40.43 -15.95
C GLY A 76 16.19 -40.18 -15.15
N THR A 77 15.62 -41.29 -14.65
CA THR A 77 14.29 -41.30 -13.99
C THR A 77 14.29 -40.57 -12.66
N TRP A 78 15.35 -40.68 -11.88
CA TRP A 78 15.46 -40.08 -10.56
C TRP A 78 15.54 -38.56 -10.66
N GLN A 79 16.39 -38.05 -11.52
CA GLN A 79 16.54 -36.60 -11.73
C GLN A 79 15.23 -35.97 -12.23
N ARG A 80 14.52 -36.65 -13.16
CA ARG A 80 13.18 -36.20 -13.62
C ARG A 80 12.15 -36.18 -12.49
N PHE A 81 12.16 -37.16 -11.61
CA PHE A 81 11.27 -37.21 -10.46
C PHE A 81 11.53 -36.03 -9.50
N VAL A 82 12.79 -35.80 -9.12
CA VAL A 82 13.18 -34.69 -8.25
C VAL A 82 12.88 -33.36 -8.93
N SER A 83 13.20 -33.19 -10.20
CA SER A 83 12.89 -31.99 -11.00
C SER A 83 11.39 -31.66 -10.99
N THR A 84 10.54 -32.66 -11.20
CA THR A 84 9.08 -32.50 -11.18
C THR A 84 8.59 -32.03 -9.82
N LEU A 85 9.08 -32.63 -8.73
CA LEU A 85 8.73 -32.19 -7.37
C LEU A 85 9.20 -30.76 -7.08
N LEU A 86 10.41 -30.38 -7.49
CA LEU A 86 10.95 -29.07 -7.35
C LEU A 86 10.10 -28.05 -8.14
N THR A 87 9.75 -28.34 -9.38
CA THR A 87 8.94 -27.48 -10.24
C THR A 87 7.55 -27.26 -9.64
N ILE A 88 6.86 -28.32 -9.20
CA ILE A 88 5.55 -28.21 -8.55
C ILE A 88 5.66 -27.37 -7.27
N SER A 89 6.69 -27.66 -6.44
CA SER A 89 6.94 -26.90 -5.22
C SER A 89 7.22 -25.43 -5.51
N GLY A 90 7.97 -25.12 -6.57
CA GLY A 90 8.25 -23.77 -7.02
C GLY A 90 6.99 -23.02 -7.43
N TYR A 91 6.10 -23.64 -8.20
CA TYR A 91 4.82 -23.02 -8.57
C TYR A 91 3.96 -22.71 -7.35
N VAL A 92 3.81 -23.66 -6.44
CA VAL A 92 2.95 -23.52 -5.26
C VAL A 92 3.57 -22.53 -4.26
N VAL A 93 4.84 -22.69 -3.94
CA VAL A 93 5.49 -21.93 -2.88
C VAL A 93 5.95 -20.54 -3.39
N PHE A 94 6.71 -20.51 -4.47
CA PHE A 94 7.29 -19.25 -4.96
C PHE A 94 6.24 -18.37 -5.63
N MET A 95 5.62 -18.85 -6.71
CA MET A 95 4.64 -18.05 -7.46
C MET A 95 3.40 -17.75 -6.62
N GLY A 96 2.85 -18.75 -5.90
CA GLY A 96 1.69 -18.56 -5.05
C GLY A 96 1.94 -17.53 -3.95
N THR A 97 3.08 -17.60 -3.28
CA THR A 97 3.42 -16.66 -2.21
C THR A 97 3.74 -15.27 -2.75
N LEU A 98 4.48 -15.18 -3.87
CA LEU A 98 4.79 -13.90 -4.51
C LEU A 98 3.52 -13.14 -4.90
N VAL A 99 2.60 -13.83 -5.58
CA VAL A 99 1.31 -13.24 -5.97
C VAL A 99 0.51 -12.79 -4.73
N ALA A 100 0.46 -13.62 -3.68
CA ALA A 100 -0.24 -13.27 -2.44
C ALA A 100 0.35 -12.03 -1.76
N ILE A 101 1.68 -11.89 -1.68
CA ILE A 101 2.37 -10.74 -1.10
C ILE A 101 2.10 -9.48 -1.92
N LEU A 102 2.25 -9.55 -3.25
CA LEU A 102 2.02 -8.41 -4.14
C LEU A 102 0.57 -7.95 -4.10
N THR A 103 -0.38 -8.89 -4.10
CA THR A 103 -1.81 -8.58 -4.02
C THR A 103 -2.15 -7.89 -2.70
N ARG A 104 -1.66 -8.40 -1.56
CA ARG A 104 -1.85 -7.75 -0.25
C ARG A 104 -1.26 -6.35 -0.20
N TRP A 105 -0.05 -6.20 -0.72
CA TRP A 105 0.61 -4.90 -0.78
C TRP A 105 -0.19 -3.90 -1.63
N LEU A 106 -0.67 -4.34 -2.81
CA LEU A 106 -1.48 -3.50 -3.70
C LEU A 106 -2.79 -3.09 -3.03
N ILE A 107 -3.52 -4.03 -2.43
CA ILE A 107 -4.78 -3.75 -1.71
C ILE A 107 -4.53 -2.74 -0.57
N ALA A 108 -3.47 -2.92 0.22
CA ALA A 108 -3.13 -1.98 1.28
C ALA A 108 -2.83 -0.58 0.74
N LYS A 109 -2.09 -0.47 -0.37
CA LYS A 109 -1.81 0.82 -1.02
C LYS A 109 -3.05 1.48 -1.60
N MET A 110 -3.95 0.72 -2.19
CA MET A 110 -5.24 1.24 -2.67
C MET A 110 -6.09 1.74 -1.50
N ALA A 111 -6.17 0.99 -0.40
CA ALA A 111 -6.89 1.41 0.78
C ALA A 111 -6.31 2.71 1.40
N ASP A 112 -4.99 2.87 1.43
CA ASP A 112 -4.35 4.11 1.89
C ASP A 112 -4.71 5.31 0.99
N LEU A 113 -4.77 5.10 -0.33
CA LEU A 113 -5.17 6.12 -1.29
C LEU A 113 -6.65 6.50 -1.13
N GLU A 114 -7.53 5.51 -1.01
CA GLU A 114 -8.97 5.70 -0.80
C GLU A 114 -9.26 6.45 0.51
N ARG A 115 -8.53 6.14 1.57
CA ARG A 115 -8.62 6.84 2.86
C ARG A 115 -8.00 8.23 2.84
N GLY A 116 -7.36 8.65 1.75
CA GLY A 116 -6.73 9.97 1.67
C GLY A 116 -5.58 10.16 2.66
N LEU A 117 -4.80 9.11 2.93
CA LEU A 117 -3.64 9.17 3.84
C LEU A 117 -2.37 9.73 3.21
N THR A 118 -2.36 9.94 1.90
CA THR A 118 -1.22 10.45 1.16
C THR A 118 -1.00 11.95 1.43
N PRO A 119 0.22 12.42 1.71
CA PRO A 119 0.50 13.83 1.87
C PRO A 119 0.23 14.64 0.59
N VAL A 120 -0.21 15.89 0.78
CA VAL A 120 -0.39 16.85 -0.31
C VAL A 120 0.89 17.65 -0.49
N THR A 121 1.31 17.85 -1.75
CA THR A 121 2.51 18.62 -2.12
C THR A 121 2.15 19.94 -2.79
N LEU A 122 1.08 20.59 -2.32
CA LEU A 122 0.61 21.87 -2.85
C LEU A 122 1.18 23.03 -2.03
N LYS A 123 1.31 24.19 -2.69
CA LYS A 123 1.63 25.46 -2.06
C LYS A 123 0.52 26.46 -2.37
N ASN A 124 0.35 27.45 -1.51
CA ASN A 124 -0.63 28.53 -1.68
C ASN A 124 -2.08 28.05 -1.89
N HIS A 125 -2.42 26.90 -1.29
CA HIS A 125 -3.77 26.34 -1.30
C HIS A 125 -4.56 26.77 -0.04
N VAL A 126 -5.86 26.50 -0.02
CA VAL A 126 -6.70 26.74 1.15
C VAL A 126 -6.97 25.41 1.84
N VAL A 127 -6.73 25.36 3.14
CA VAL A 127 -7.00 24.18 3.96
C VAL A 127 -8.27 24.41 4.76
N VAL A 128 -9.18 23.43 4.77
CA VAL A 128 -10.37 23.41 5.62
C VAL A 128 -10.21 22.25 6.60
N LEU A 129 -10.17 22.58 7.90
CA LEU A 129 -9.96 21.61 8.98
C LEU A 129 -11.31 21.19 9.58
N GLY A 130 -11.79 20.04 9.16
CA GLY A 130 -13.03 19.42 9.63
C GLY A 130 -14.06 19.25 8.52
N TRP A 131 -14.89 18.22 8.68
CA TRP A 131 -16.06 17.97 7.86
C TRP A 131 -17.30 18.14 8.73
N THR A 132 -18.00 19.24 8.56
CA THR A 132 -19.20 19.62 9.32
C THR A 132 -20.35 19.95 8.36
N SER A 133 -21.55 20.19 8.87
CA SER A 133 -22.69 20.65 8.08
C SER A 133 -22.41 21.95 7.32
N GLN A 134 -21.45 22.76 7.78
CA GLN A 134 -21.06 24.02 7.16
C GLN A 134 -19.99 23.86 6.07
N THR A 135 -19.36 22.70 5.96
CA THR A 135 -18.24 22.48 5.03
C THR A 135 -18.67 22.59 3.57
N LEU A 136 -19.76 21.92 3.18
CA LEU A 136 -20.28 21.98 1.80
C LEU A 136 -20.70 23.39 1.37
N PRO A 137 -21.54 24.13 2.16
CA PRO A 137 -21.87 25.51 1.85
C PRO A 137 -20.64 26.42 1.73
N LEU A 138 -19.66 26.27 2.63
CA LEU A 138 -18.40 27.02 2.60
C LEU A 138 -17.61 26.76 1.32
N LEU A 139 -17.45 25.51 0.94
CA LEU A 139 -16.73 25.11 -0.29
C LEU A 139 -17.45 25.63 -1.54
N SER A 140 -18.77 25.55 -1.56
CA SER A 140 -19.60 26.08 -2.65
C SER A 140 -19.43 27.58 -2.80
N GLU A 141 -19.45 28.32 -1.70
CA GLU A 141 -19.25 29.79 -1.71
C GLU A 141 -17.83 30.17 -2.13
N LEU A 142 -16.80 29.47 -1.62
CA LEU A 142 -15.41 29.70 -2.01
C LEU A 142 -15.21 29.50 -3.51
N LEU A 143 -15.75 28.44 -4.06
CA LEU A 143 -15.64 28.14 -5.49
C LEU A 143 -16.53 29.06 -6.34
N GLY A 144 -17.69 29.49 -5.84
CA GLY A 144 -18.65 30.34 -6.54
C GLY A 144 -18.20 31.79 -6.69
N SER A 145 -17.38 32.27 -5.77
CA SER A 145 -17.00 33.71 -5.65
C SER A 145 -15.87 34.09 -6.61
N SER A 146 -16.14 34.18 -7.90
CA SER A 146 -15.13 34.44 -8.95
C SER A 146 -14.23 35.64 -8.70
N GLY A 147 -14.79 36.77 -8.21
CA GLY A 147 -14.02 37.98 -7.94
C GLY A 147 -13.10 37.86 -6.72
N ARG A 148 -13.49 37.12 -5.67
CA ARG A 148 -12.65 36.85 -4.51
C ARG A 148 -11.55 35.83 -4.84
N VAL A 149 -11.91 34.81 -5.57
CA VAL A 149 -10.94 33.79 -6.07
C VAL A 149 -9.88 34.45 -6.92
N ARG A 150 -10.25 35.31 -7.87
CA ARG A 150 -9.28 36.02 -8.73
C ARG A 150 -8.30 36.85 -7.89
N ARG A 151 -8.78 37.65 -6.95
CA ARG A 151 -7.91 38.46 -6.06
C ARG A 151 -7.00 37.59 -5.18
N PHE A 152 -7.51 36.45 -4.71
CA PHE A 152 -6.71 35.48 -3.95
C PHE A 152 -5.58 34.91 -4.82
N LEU A 153 -5.88 34.48 -6.05
CA LEU A 153 -4.90 33.91 -6.97
C LEU A 153 -3.82 34.92 -7.35
N GLU A 154 -4.23 36.18 -7.65
CA GLU A 154 -3.30 37.27 -7.94
C GLU A 154 -2.37 37.59 -6.76
N LYS A 155 -2.91 37.60 -5.52
CA LYS A 155 -2.13 37.87 -4.31
C LYS A 155 -1.10 36.78 -3.99
N HIS A 156 -1.40 35.53 -4.30
CA HIS A 156 -0.58 34.37 -3.96
C HIS A 156 0.18 33.78 -5.16
N ASP A 157 0.17 34.45 -6.31
CA ASP A 157 0.77 34.00 -7.57
C ASP A 157 0.40 32.55 -7.91
N ALA A 158 -0.88 32.23 -7.72
CA ALA A 158 -1.42 30.90 -7.92
C ALA A 158 -2.27 30.82 -9.19
N GLN A 159 -2.07 29.77 -9.98
CA GLN A 159 -2.82 29.59 -11.25
C GLN A 159 -4.24 29.03 -11.03
N LYS A 160 -4.44 28.27 -9.96
CA LYS A 160 -5.72 27.61 -9.66
C LYS A 160 -5.99 27.61 -8.16
N LEU A 161 -7.26 27.74 -7.80
CA LEU A 161 -7.69 27.55 -6.42
C LEU A 161 -7.75 26.04 -6.15
N ASN A 162 -6.89 25.58 -5.26
CA ASN A 162 -6.93 24.24 -4.72
C ASN A 162 -7.43 24.28 -3.29
N LEU A 163 -8.41 23.47 -2.97
CA LEU A 163 -8.97 23.34 -1.63
C LEU A 163 -8.60 21.96 -1.08
N VAL A 164 -8.04 21.93 0.11
CA VAL A 164 -7.72 20.67 0.80
C VAL A 164 -8.59 20.60 2.05
N VAL A 165 -9.39 19.55 2.15
CA VAL A 165 -10.27 19.34 3.30
C VAL A 165 -9.73 18.20 4.13
N LEU A 166 -9.46 18.44 5.39
CA LEU A 166 -9.11 17.43 6.38
C LEU A 166 -10.37 16.97 7.08
N SER A 167 -10.78 15.74 6.85
CA SER A 167 -11.87 15.07 7.55
C SER A 167 -11.31 14.02 8.51
N GLU A 168 -11.96 13.72 9.60
CA GLU A 168 -11.53 12.63 10.49
C GLU A 168 -11.40 11.32 9.72
N GLU A 169 -12.35 11.03 8.84
CA GLU A 169 -12.33 9.91 7.93
C GLU A 169 -12.85 10.34 6.55
N ALA A 170 -11.95 10.45 5.58
CA ALA A 170 -12.34 10.73 4.20
C ALA A 170 -13.02 9.49 3.60
N SER A 171 -14.20 9.67 3.02
CA SER A 171 -15.03 8.59 2.51
C SER A 171 -15.51 8.83 1.08
N ALA A 172 -15.84 7.76 0.39
CA ALA A 172 -16.49 7.83 -0.93
C ALA A 172 -17.83 8.56 -0.90
N ALA A 173 -18.54 8.51 0.24
CA ALA A 173 -19.79 9.25 0.44
C ALA A 173 -19.56 10.77 0.38
N GLN A 174 -18.54 11.27 1.08
CA GLN A 174 -18.18 12.70 1.03
C GLN A 174 -17.75 13.15 -0.37
N VAL A 175 -17.03 12.30 -1.10
CA VAL A 175 -16.69 12.58 -2.52
C VAL A 175 -17.96 12.63 -3.38
N HIS A 176 -18.92 11.78 -3.12
CA HIS A 176 -20.21 11.79 -3.81
C HIS A 176 -21.01 13.06 -3.49
N GLU A 177 -21.11 13.43 -2.23
CA GLU A 177 -21.73 14.69 -1.79
C GLU A 177 -21.13 15.93 -2.47
N LEU A 178 -19.79 16.01 -2.54
CA LEU A 178 -19.10 17.09 -3.25
C LEU A 178 -19.48 17.17 -4.74
N ARG A 179 -19.68 16.03 -5.39
CA ARG A 179 -20.03 15.98 -6.81
C ARG A 179 -21.49 16.32 -7.09
N THR A 180 -22.36 16.01 -6.15
CA THR A 180 -23.80 16.24 -6.28
C THR A 180 -24.22 17.64 -5.82
N GLU A 181 -23.38 18.31 -5.04
CA GLU A 181 -23.65 19.67 -4.56
C GLU A 181 -23.76 20.67 -5.73
N PRO A 182 -24.89 21.41 -5.89
CA PRO A 182 -25.13 22.27 -7.04
C PRO A 182 -24.09 23.36 -7.26
N GLY A 183 -23.51 23.90 -6.18
CA GLY A 183 -22.48 24.95 -6.23
C GLY A 183 -21.07 24.43 -6.55
N ILE A 184 -20.82 23.14 -6.39
CA ILE A 184 -19.51 22.51 -6.56
C ILE A 184 -19.43 21.75 -7.89
N GLY A 185 -20.23 20.72 -8.06
CA GLY A 185 -20.36 19.95 -9.30
C GLY A 185 -19.03 19.57 -9.96
N ARG A 186 -18.80 20.05 -11.18
CA ARG A 186 -17.56 19.79 -11.94
C ARG A 186 -16.29 20.32 -11.28
N ARG A 187 -16.41 21.31 -10.38
CA ARG A 187 -15.28 21.90 -9.64
C ARG A 187 -14.83 21.03 -8.47
N ALA A 188 -15.53 19.96 -8.13
CA ALA A 188 -15.10 18.97 -7.12
C ALA A 188 -13.67 18.44 -7.36
N ARG A 189 -13.16 18.50 -8.59
CA ARG A 189 -11.77 18.16 -8.92
C ARG A 189 -10.73 19.11 -8.30
N GLN A 190 -11.13 20.29 -7.84
CA GLN A 190 -10.27 21.27 -7.16
C GLN A 190 -10.24 21.02 -5.64
N ILE A 191 -11.05 20.08 -5.15
CA ILE A 191 -11.15 19.74 -3.74
C ILE A 191 -10.46 18.39 -3.53
N ILE A 192 -9.53 18.35 -2.59
CA ILE A 192 -8.78 17.18 -2.20
C ILE A 192 -9.18 16.83 -0.77
N LEU A 193 -9.75 15.65 -0.57
CA LEU A 193 -10.06 15.13 0.76
C LEU A 193 -8.84 14.40 1.35
N ARG A 194 -8.60 14.60 2.64
CA ARG A 194 -7.58 13.88 3.40
C ARG A 194 -8.16 13.46 4.75
N SER A 195 -7.74 12.27 5.22
CA SER A 195 -8.14 11.77 6.53
C SER A 195 -7.17 12.20 7.61
N GLY A 196 -7.71 12.52 8.76
CA GLY A 196 -6.94 12.81 9.96
C GLY A 196 -7.66 13.80 10.86
N SER A 197 -7.22 13.84 12.11
CA SER A 197 -7.73 14.80 13.10
C SER A 197 -6.92 16.09 13.06
N ALA A 198 -7.60 17.22 13.11
CA ALA A 198 -6.97 18.55 13.11
C ALA A 198 -6.07 18.82 14.34
N ILE A 199 -6.18 18.01 15.38
CA ILE A 199 -5.32 18.08 16.58
C ILE A 199 -4.03 17.26 16.46
N GLN A 200 -3.88 16.46 15.40
CA GLN A 200 -2.70 15.63 15.19
C GLN A 200 -1.70 16.32 14.25
N PRO A 201 -0.43 16.52 14.68
CA PRO A 201 0.59 17.16 13.83
C PRO A 201 0.79 16.46 12.49
N ASP A 202 0.77 15.14 12.47
CA ASP A 202 0.94 14.34 11.24
C ASP A 202 -0.19 14.59 10.23
N ALA A 203 -1.42 14.80 10.70
CA ALA A 203 -2.55 15.12 9.86
C ALA A 203 -2.44 16.54 9.27
N LEU A 204 -1.98 17.51 10.07
CA LEU A 204 -1.70 18.87 9.60
C LEU A 204 -0.55 18.90 8.57
N HIS A 205 0.49 18.10 8.79
CA HIS A 205 1.56 17.92 7.81
C HIS A 205 1.04 17.29 6.52
N ARG A 206 0.13 16.32 6.62
CA ARG A 206 -0.47 15.64 5.45
C ARG A 206 -1.22 16.60 4.53
N VAL A 207 -1.84 17.63 5.06
CA VAL A 207 -2.52 18.67 4.28
C VAL A 207 -1.62 19.85 3.93
N ALA A 208 -0.32 19.77 4.19
CA ALA A 208 0.67 20.83 4.00
C ALA A 208 0.20 22.18 4.59
N CYS A 209 -0.24 22.15 5.84
CA CYS A 209 -0.86 23.31 6.51
C CYS A 209 0.08 24.52 6.58
N LEU A 210 1.41 24.29 6.69
CA LEU A 210 2.43 25.36 6.74
C LEU A 210 2.65 26.04 5.37
N ASP A 211 2.35 25.34 4.27
CA ASP A 211 2.47 25.85 2.91
C ASP A 211 1.12 26.43 2.40
N ALA A 212 0.09 26.41 3.23
CA ALA A 212 -1.24 26.91 2.88
C ALA A 212 -1.29 28.44 2.91
N ALA A 213 -2.00 29.05 1.96
CA ALA A 213 -2.28 30.49 1.96
C ALA A 213 -3.34 30.88 2.98
N ALA A 214 -4.25 29.97 3.31
CA ALA A 214 -5.28 30.18 4.34
C ALA A 214 -5.70 28.85 4.95
N VAL A 215 -6.02 28.89 6.23
CA VAL A 215 -6.59 27.77 6.98
C VAL A 215 -7.93 28.20 7.54
N ILE A 216 -8.96 27.41 7.29
CA ILE A 216 -10.34 27.68 7.73
C ILE A 216 -10.76 26.52 8.64
N VAL A 217 -11.27 26.86 9.81
CA VAL A 217 -11.87 25.91 10.75
C VAL A 217 -13.37 26.18 10.76
N PRO A 218 -14.19 25.34 10.08
CA PRO A 218 -15.64 25.52 10.13
C PRO A 218 -16.14 25.23 11.55
N SER A 219 -17.02 26.08 12.06
CA SER A 219 -17.67 25.81 13.34
C SER A 219 -18.55 24.56 13.20
N ALA A 220 -18.54 23.68 14.20
CA ALA A 220 -19.63 22.74 14.35
C ALA A 220 -20.89 23.57 14.57
N ALA A 221 -21.92 23.40 13.71
CA ALA A 221 -23.22 23.96 14.02
C ALA A 221 -23.63 23.38 15.39
N HIS A 222 -23.73 24.19 16.42
CA HIS A 222 -24.46 23.80 17.61
C HIS A 222 -25.85 23.43 17.10
N GLU A 223 -26.19 22.16 17.15
CA GLU A 223 -27.61 21.78 17.19
C GLU A 223 -28.13 22.51 18.43
N ALA A 224 -28.80 23.66 18.19
CA ALA A 224 -29.56 24.29 19.20
C ALA A 224 -30.57 23.25 19.66
N GLY A 225 -30.32 22.66 20.82
CA GLY A 225 -31.18 21.65 21.38
C GLY A 225 -32.57 22.24 21.40
N SER A 226 -33.48 21.52 20.80
CA SER A 226 -34.92 21.75 21.02
C SER A 226 -35.17 21.62 22.51
N LEU A 227 -35.37 22.75 23.17
CA LEU A 227 -36.02 22.84 24.46
C LEU A 227 -37.46 22.37 24.34
#